data_5f29736a31bb51d1b1e73201d84d1a7d
#
_entry.id   5f29736a31bb51d1b1e73201d84d1a7d
#
_cell.length_a   1.000
_cell.length_b   1.000
_cell.length_c   1.000
_cell.angle_alpha   90.00
_cell.angle_beta   90.00
_cell.angle_gamma   90.00
#
_symmetry.space_group_name_H-M   'P 1'
#
loop_
_entity.id
_entity.type
_entity.pdbx_description
1 polymer ?
#
loop_
_entity_poly.entity_id
_entity_poly.type
_entity_poly.pdbx_seq_one_letter_code
_entity_poly.pdbx_strand_id
1 'polypeptide(L)'
;MKLFVPGRLCLFGEHTDWAGHYRTMNADIKPGAAIVTGIEQGIYAEVEKSSIFEMQSVAPEITDVWQDFSCRMDEAELKRIAKSGSFFCYCAGVASYMLEWYKVGGVRIRITSMTLPMKSGLSSSAAICVLVARAFNVLYNLNLNTLGEMNIAYVGELRTSSRCGRLDQACAFGVKPNLMTFDGDEIEVRSLNVKKHLYWVFADLCAEKDTIKILSDLNKAYPFPNTDAERAEHEALGEQNLDIIERAIKFMADGDAEALGRLMTEAEALFDAKVAPMSPALWAPKLHAVLQDPTVQSLSWGGKGVGSHGDGSVQLLARNEETQKQLADYLNQQGTMLTL
;
A
#
# COMPACT_ATOMS: atom_id res chain seq x y z
N MET A 1 -6.14 16.47 -19.50
CA MET A 1 -7.10 16.15 -18.41
C MET A 1 -6.34 16.15 -17.09
N LYS A 2 -7.02 16.44 -15.96
CA LYS A 2 -6.39 16.38 -14.63
C LYS A 2 -6.74 15.08 -13.94
N LEU A 3 -5.76 14.43 -13.34
CA LEU A 3 -5.90 13.19 -12.59
C LEU A 3 -5.30 13.36 -11.19
N PHE A 4 -5.85 12.61 -10.25
CA PHE A 4 -5.33 12.41 -8.91
C PHE A 4 -5.30 10.92 -8.58
N VAL A 5 -4.19 10.46 -8.01
CA VAL A 5 -4.06 9.11 -7.45
C VAL A 5 -3.48 9.25 -6.05
N PRO A 6 -4.20 8.81 -5.01
CA PRO A 6 -3.73 8.86 -3.63
C PRO A 6 -2.63 7.83 -3.36
N GLY A 7 -1.92 8.00 -2.25
CA GLY A 7 -1.20 6.91 -1.61
C GLY A 7 -2.17 5.92 -0.97
N ARG A 8 -1.65 4.75 -0.55
CA ARG A 8 -2.45 3.71 0.11
C ARG A 8 -1.93 3.47 1.53
N LEU A 9 -2.86 3.42 2.48
CA LEU A 9 -2.63 2.97 3.85
C LEU A 9 -3.39 1.66 4.08
N CYS A 10 -2.69 0.62 4.55
CA CYS A 10 -3.32 -0.60 5.05
C CYS A 10 -3.65 -0.39 6.53
N LEU A 11 -4.93 -0.42 6.86
CA LEU A 11 -5.40 -0.26 8.23
C LEU A 11 -5.28 -1.56 9.02
N PHE A 12 -5.61 -2.68 8.38
CA PHE A 12 -5.55 -4.04 8.92
C PHE A 12 -5.33 -5.04 7.80
N GLY A 13 -4.68 -6.16 8.08
CA GLY A 13 -4.59 -7.31 7.17
C GLY A 13 -3.37 -7.31 6.26
N GLU A 14 -2.28 -6.69 6.69
CA GLU A 14 -1.00 -6.75 5.98
C GLU A 14 -0.56 -8.19 5.76
N HIS A 15 0.11 -8.47 4.65
CA HIS A 15 0.61 -9.76 4.20
C HIS A 15 -0.46 -10.78 3.76
N THR A 16 -1.75 -10.51 3.98
CA THR A 16 -2.81 -11.49 3.68
C THR A 16 -3.14 -11.56 2.18
N ASP A 17 -2.76 -10.58 1.39
CA ASP A 17 -2.94 -10.55 -0.05
C ASP A 17 -2.11 -11.63 -0.78
N TRP A 18 -0.82 -11.75 -0.44
CA TRP A 18 0.01 -12.82 -0.98
C TRP A 18 -0.23 -14.16 -0.28
N ALA A 19 -0.50 -14.18 1.03
CA ALA A 19 -0.82 -15.41 1.76
C ALA A 19 -2.10 -16.06 1.22
N GLY A 20 -3.16 -15.28 0.99
CA GLY A 20 -4.42 -15.76 0.40
C GLY A 20 -4.28 -16.28 -1.03
N HIS A 21 -3.28 -15.80 -1.79
CA HIS A 21 -3.01 -16.32 -3.13
C HIS A 21 -2.60 -17.81 -3.11
N TYR A 22 -1.95 -18.29 -2.06
CA TYR A 22 -1.54 -19.68 -1.93
C TYR A 22 -2.72 -20.68 -1.80
N ARG A 23 -3.96 -20.18 -1.68
CA ARG A 23 -5.16 -21.03 -1.77
C ARG A 23 -5.29 -21.76 -3.11
N THR A 24 -4.68 -21.23 -4.16
CA THR A 24 -4.56 -21.95 -5.45
C THR A 24 -3.77 -23.26 -5.33
N MET A 25 -2.91 -23.40 -4.31
CA MET A 25 -2.04 -24.55 -4.10
C MET A 25 -2.41 -25.39 -2.87
N ASN A 26 -3.07 -24.77 -1.88
CA ASN A 26 -3.52 -25.43 -0.65
C ASN A 26 -4.85 -24.82 -0.18
N ALA A 27 -5.95 -25.55 -0.35
CA ALA A 27 -7.30 -25.10 -0.01
C ALA A 27 -7.56 -24.93 1.50
N ASP A 28 -6.70 -25.46 2.37
CA ASP A 28 -6.81 -25.30 3.83
C ASP A 28 -6.38 -23.90 4.29
N ILE A 29 -5.59 -23.17 3.48
CA ILE A 29 -5.24 -21.79 3.74
C ILE A 29 -6.52 -20.94 3.72
N LYS A 30 -6.68 -20.05 4.69
CA LYS A 30 -7.85 -19.15 4.73
C LYS A 30 -7.73 -18.04 3.66
N PRO A 31 -8.85 -17.53 3.15
CA PRO A 31 -8.82 -16.33 2.31
C PRO A 31 -8.13 -15.18 3.04
N GLY A 32 -7.31 -14.42 2.32
CA GLY A 32 -6.77 -13.18 2.82
C GLY A 32 -7.85 -12.11 2.91
N ALA A 33 -7.72 -11.19 3.87
CA ALA A 33 -8.60 -10.05 3.98
C ALA A 33 -7.85 -8.83 4.54
N ALA A 34 -8.04 -7.65 3.93
CA ALA A 34 -7.42 -6.42 4.38
C ALA A 34 -8.39 -5.24 4.31
N ILE A 35 -8.27 -4.31 5.24
CA ILE A 35 -8.93 -3.01 5.17
C ILE A 35 -7.91 -1.98 4.72
N VAL A 36 -8.17 -1.36 3.57
CA VAL A 36 -7.28 -0.36 2.97
C VAL A 36 -8.03 0.93 2.71
N THR A 37 -7.31 2.05 2.76
CA THR A 37 -7.83 3.36 2.37
C THR A 37 -6.79 4.10 1.55
N GLY A 38 -7.24 4.95 0.62
CA GLY A 38 -6.38 6.01 0.11
C GLY A 38 -6.24 7.11 1.16
N ILE A 39 -5.17 7.87 1.04
CA ILE A 39 -4.88 9.04 1.87
C ILE A 39 -4.99 10.32 1.04
N GLU A 40 -5.05 11.49 1.68
CA GLU A 40 -5.16 12.77 0.96
C GLU A 40 -3.87 13.13 0.21
N GLN A 41 -2.72 12.60 0.67
CA GLN A 41 -1.46 12.72 -0.04
C GLN A 41 -1.46 11.82 -1.28
N GLY A 42 -0.96 12.34 -2.39
CA GLY A 42 -1.00 11.60 -3.65
C GLY A 42 -0.24 12.29 -4.77
N ILE A 43 -0.50 11.84 -5.97
CA ILE A 43 0.12 12.34 -7.21
C ILE A 43 -0.94 13.05 -8.02
N TYR A 44 -0.71 14.33 -8.30
CA TYR A 44 -1.52 15.16 -9.20
C TYR A 44 -0.84 15.27 -10.55
N ALA A 45 -1.57 15.01 -11.62
CA ALA A 45 -1.00 15.07 -12.96
C ALA A 45 -1.98 15.63 -13.99
N GLU A 46 -1.43 16.27 -15.01
CA GLU A 46 -2.11 16.58 -16.26
C GLU A 46 -1.71 15.56 -17.32
N VAL A 47 -2.69 15.04 -18.06
CA VAL A 47 -2.47 13.99 -19.05
C VAL A 47 -3.06 14.35 -20.40
N GLU A 48 -2.36 13.99 -21.48
CA GLU A 48 -2.80 14.17 -22.85
C GLU A 48 -2.27 13.04 -23.75
N LYS A 49 -2.91 12.86 -24.92
CA LYS A 49 -2.40 11.91 -25.94
C LYS A 49 -1.09 12.42 -26.53
N SER A 50 -0.18 11.50 -26.80
CA SER A 50 1.10 11.75 -27.48
C SER A 50 1.38 10.62 -28.48
N SER A 51 2.34 10.84 -29.39
CA SER A 51 2.85 9.78 -30.25
C SER A 51 3.86 8.86 -29.56
N ILE A 52 4.43 9.32 -28.44
CA ILE A 52 5.42 8.60 -27.63
C ILE A 52 4.96 8.56 -26.18
N PHE A 53 5.63 7.78 -25.34
CA PHE A 53 5.41 7.77 -23.90
C PHE A 53 6.31 8.81 -23.25
N GLU A 54 5.72 9.76 -22.52
CA GLU A 54 6.44 10.86 -21.89
C GLU A 54 5.98 11.05 -20.43
N MET A 55 6.94 11.20 -19.55
CA MET A 55 6.74 11.55 -18.14
C MET A 55 7.53 12.82 -17.84
N GLN A 56 6.86 13.85 -17.37
CA GLN A 56 7.45 15.14 -17.00
C GLN A 56 7.08 15.49 -15.57
N SER A 57 7.98 16.13 -14.84
CA SER A 57 7.68 16.66 -13.53
C SER A 57 7.92 18.16 -13.48
N VAL A 58 6.91 18.87 -13.00
CA VAL A 58 7.00 20.29 -12.62
C VAL A 58 6.69 20.47 -11.13
N ALA A 59 6.58 19.39 -10.40
CA ALA A 59 6.32 19.38 -8.97
C ALA A 59 7.60 19.79 -8.22
N PRO A 60 7.59 20.89 -7.44
CA PRO A 60 8.79 21.35 -6.71
C PRO A 60 9.35 20.30 -5.74
N GLU A 61 8.48 19.44 -5.22
CA GLU A 61 8.80 18.42 -4.20
C GLU A 61 9.72 17.32 -4.74
N ILE A 62 9.81 17.16 -6.06
CA ILE A 62 10.55 16.06 -6.70
C ILE A 62 11.46 16.49 -7.85
N THR A 63 11.62 17.78 -8.11
CA THR A 63 12.45 18.30 -9.22
C THR A 63 13.92 17.89 -9.12
N ASP A 64 14.44 17.71 -7.92
CA ASP A 64 15.83 17.29 -7.70
C ASP A 64 16.04 15.77 -7.93
N VAL A 65 14.97 14.98 -7.90
CA VAL A 65 15.00 13.52 -7.98
C VAL A 65 14.46 13.01 -9.32
N TRP A 66 13.61 13.80 -9.96
CA TRP A 66 12.85 13.41 -11.14
C TRP A 66 13.33 14.14 -12.38
N GLN A 67 13.93 13.43 -13.31
CA GLN A 67 14.24 13.94 -14.63
C GLN A 67 13.10 13.63 -15.61
N ASP A 68 12.92 14.49 -16.63
CA ASP A 68 11.99 14.20 -17.71
C ASP A 68 12.40 12.91 -18.42
N PHE A 69 11.42 12.12 -18.76
CA PHE A 69 11.60 10.83 -19.40
C PHE A 69 10.73 10.73 -20.65
N SER A 70 11.29 10.20 -21.73
CA SER A 70 10.53 9.85 -22.93
C SER A 70 11.09 8.61 -23.61
N CYS A 71 10.21 7.82 -24.20
CA CYS A 71 10.57 6.70 -25.05
C CYS A 71 9.50 6.46 -26.13
N ARG A 72 9.85 5.73 -27.16
CA ARG A 72 8.88 5.35 -28.18
C ARG A 72 7.88 4.35 -27.60
N MET A 73 6.66 4.36 -28.14
CA MET A 73 5.68 3.29 -27.91
C MET A 73 6.08 2.06 -28.71
N ASP A 74 7.16 1.44 -28.29
CA ASP A 74 7.74 0.22 -28.86
C ASP A 74 7.84 -0.85 -27.78
N GLU A 75 7.33 -2.04 -28.05
CA GLU A 75 7.20 -3.11 -27.06
C GLU A 75 8.55 -3.56 -26.49
N ALA A 76 9.56 -3.71 -27.36
CA ALA A 76 10.88 -4.15 -26.95
C ALA A 76 11.59 -3.09 -26.10
N GLU A 77 11.46 -1.81 -26.47
CA GLU A 77 12.00 -0.69 -25.73
C GLU A 77 11.37 -0.56 -24.34
N LEU A 78 10.03 -0.59 -24.25
CA LEU A 78 9.30 -0.50 -22.99
C LEU A 78 9.61 -1.69 -22.06
N LYS A 79 9.66 -2.92 -22.57
CA LYS A 79 10.05 -4.11 -21.80
C LYS A 79 11.48 -4.03 -21.28
N ARG A 80 12.42 -3.50 -22.06
CA ARG A 80 13.81 -3.28 -21.65
C ARG A 80 13.88 -2.24 -20.50
N ILE A 81 13.14 -1.13 -20.61
CA ILE A 81 13.11 -0.10 -19.58
C ILE A 81 12.45 -0.63 -18.31
N ALA A 82 11.37 -1.40 -18.41
CA ALA A 82 10.71 -2.02 -17.25
C ALA A 82 11.66 -2.88 -16.42
N LYS A 83 12.65 -3.50 -17.05
CA LYS A 83 13.66 -4.35 -16.37
C LYS A 83 14.94 -3.62 -15.97
N SER A 84 15.07 -2.32 -16.26
CA SER A 84 16.32 -1.56 -16.05
C SER A 84 16.60 -1.22 -14.59
N GLY A 85 15.62 -1.34 -13.69
CA GLY A 85 15.71 -0.84 -12.31
C GLY A 85 15.73 0.69 -12.20
N SER A 86 15.57 1.42 -13.31
CA SER A 86 15.44 2.88 -13.30
C SER A 86 14.13 3.30 -12.62
N PHE A 87 14.05 4.56 -12.21
CA PHE A 87 12.85 5.12 -11.61
C PHE A 87 11.59 4.94 -12.48
N PHE A 88 11.74 5.02 -13.81
CA PHE A 88 10.63 4.89 -14.77
C PHE A 88 10.27 3.46 -15.15
N CYS A 89 10.93 2.45 -14.55
CA CYS A 89 10.64 1.04 -14.84
C CYS A 89 9.17 0.70 -14.60
N TYR A 90 8.56 1.24 -13.56
CA TYR A 90 7.15 1.04 -13.22
C TYR A 90 6.23 1.59 -14.32
N CYS A 91 6.49 2.80 -14.77
CA CYS A 91 5.71 3.46 -15.83
C CYS A 91 5.82 2.69 -17.16
N ALA A 92 7.03 2.28 -17.53
CA ALA A 92 7.29 1.48 -18.72
C ALA A 92 6.64 0.09 -18.63
N GLY A 93 6.60 -0.51 -17.46
CA GLY A 93 5.93 -1.79 -17.23
C GLY A 93 4.43 -1.71 -17.54
N VAL A 94 3.74 -0.69 -17.04
CA VAL A 94 2.32 -0.46 -17.36
C VAL A 94 2.14 -0.10 -18.83
N ALA A 95 2.94 0.82 -19.38
CA ALA A 95 2.83 1.21 -20.79
C ALA A 95 3.06 0.03 -21.75
N SER A 96 3.99 -0.88 -21.42
CA SER A 96 4.24 -2.10 -22.21
C SER A 96 3.04 -3.04 -22.19
N TYR A 97 2.34 -3.17 -21.06
CA TYR A 97 1.11 -3.95 -20.96
C TYR A 97 0.00 -3.32 -21.81
N MET A 98 -0.16 -2.00 -21.70
CA MET A 98 -1.17 -1.26 -22.48
C MET A 98 -0.96 -1.38 -23.98
N LEU A 99 0.30 -1.30 -24.43
CA LEU A 99 0.62 -1.45 -25.85
C LEU A 99 0.33 -2.86 -26.36
N GLU A 100 0.63 -3.89 -25.56
CA GLU A 100 0.46 -5.30 -25.94
C GLU A 100 -1.02 -5.70 -26.05
N TRP A 101 -1.88 -5.23 -25.15
CA TRP A 101 -3.27 -5.71 -25.03
C TRP A 101 -4.32 -4.72 -25.54
N TYR A 102 -3.96 -3.45 -25.74
CA TYR A 102 -4.90 -2.41 -26.15
C TYR A 102 -4.38 -1.67 -27.39
N LYS A 103 -5.31 -1.22 -28.23
CA LYS A 103 -4.97 -0.39 -29.40
C LYS A 103 -4.74 1.07 -28.98
N VAL A 104 -3.60 1.34 -28.36
CA VAL A 104 -3.23 2.66 -27.84
C VAL A 104 -1.95 3.18 -28.47
N GLY A 105 -1.86 4.51 -28.61
CA GLY A 105 -0.60 5.21 -28.86
C GLY A 105 0.07 5.64 -27.54
N GLY A 106 0.88 6.69 -27.59
CA GLY A 106 1.55 7.23 -26.40
C GLY A 106 0.68 8.17 -25.58
N VAL A 107 1.19 8.49 -24.41
CA VAL A 107 0.62 9.48 -23.50
C VAL A 107 1.72 10.38 -22.98
N ARG A 108 1.39 11.65 -22.76
CA ARG A 108 2.19 12.57 -21.96
C ARG A 108 1.54 12.73 -20.60
N ILE A 109 2.31 12.46 -19.53
CA ILE A 109 1.91 12.62 -18.14
C ILE A 109 2.81 13.66 -17.51
N ARG A 110 2.23 14.79 -17.11
CA ARG A 110 2.93 15.87 -16.45
C ARG A 110 2.51 15.93 -15.00
N ILE A 111 3.40 15.52 -14.09
CA ILE A 111 3.15 15.56 -12.65
C ILE A 111 3.26 17.02 -12.19
N THR A 112 2.17 17.54 -11.64
CA THR A 112 2.05 18.92 -11.20
C THR A 112 2.27 19.10 -9.70
N SER A 113 2.01 18.06 -8.90
CA SER A 113 2.32 17.99 -7.47
C SER A 113 2.43 16.54 -7.04
N MET A 114 3.33 16.26 -6.10
CA MET A 114 3.51 14.95 -5.48
C MET A 114 3.72 15.13 -3.99
N THR A 115 2.62 15.06 -3.24
CA THR A 115 2.64 15.15 -1.77
C THR A 115 2.88 13.81 -1.10
N LEU A 116 2.97 12.74 -1.88
CA LEU A 116 3.22 11.38 -1.39
C LEU A 116 4.72 11.16 -1.19
N PRO A 117 5.21 10.90 0.02
CA PRO A 117 6.61 10.61 0.26
C PRO A 117 7.04 9.31 -0.43
N MET A 118 8.22 9.33 -1.04
CA MET A 118 8.76 8.15 -1.72
C MET A 118 9.40 7.18 -0.71
N LYS A 119 9.21 5.86 -0.91
CA LYS A 119 9.80 4.78 -0.10
C LYS A 119 9.35 4.71 1.37
N SER A 120 8.28 5.38 1.74
CA SER A 120 7.75 5.44 3.12
C SER A 120 6.70 4.38 3.45
N GLY A 121 6.49 3.37 2.62
CA GLY A 121 5.48 2.33 2.85
C GLY A 121 4.06 2.71 2.41
N LEU A 122 3.86 3.90 1.80
CA LEU A 122 2.58 4.39 1.27
C LEU A 122 2.34 4.01 -0.20
N SER A 123 3.07 3.05 -0.72
CA SER A 123 2.92 2.48 -2.08
C SER A 123 3.03 3.50 -3.22
N SER A 124 4.06 4.36 -3.19
CA SER A 124 4.29 5.35 -4.25
C SER A 124 4.51 4.71 -5.64
N SER A 125 5.14 3.53 -5.73
CA SER A 125 5.29 2.77 -6.98
C SER A 125 3.94 2.33 -7.53
N ALA A 126 3.05 1.82 -6.69
CA ALA A 126 1.71 1.43 -7.11
C ALA A 126 0.87 2.65 -7.52
N ALA A 127 0.99 3.77 -6.81
CA ALA A 127 0.28 5.00 -7.17
C ALA A 127 0.69 5.51 -8.57
N ILE A 128 1.98 5.45 -8.92
CA ILE A 128 2.43 5.83 -10.27
C ILE A 128 1.95 4.82 -11.32
N CYS A 129 1.93 3.51 -11.01
CA CYS A 129 1.38 2.50 -11.91
C CYS A 129 -0.12 2.73 -12.19
N VAL A 130 -0.90 3.03 -11.15
CA VAL A 130 -2.32 3.36 -11.27
C VAL A 130 -2.53 4.64 -12.07
N LEU A 131 -1.69 5.68 -11.84
CA LEU A 131 -1.75 6.91 -12.63
C LEU A 131 -1.57 6.66 -14.12
N VAL A 132 -0.57 5.84 -14.50
CA VAL A 132 -0.31 5.50 -15.90
C VAL A 132 -1.47 4.70 -16.48
N ALA A 133 -1.97 3.66 -15.79
CA ALA A 133 -3.12 2.87 -16.23
C ALA A 133 -4.35 3.74 -16.44
N ARG A 134 -4.65 4.63 -15.49
CA ARG A 134 -5.77 5.59 -15.55
C ARG A 134 -5.61 6.59 -16.68
N ALA A 135 -4.39 7.09 -16.94
CA ALA A 135 -4.11 7.99 -18.05
C ALA A 135 -4.48 7.34 -19.40
N PHE A 136 -4.04 6.10 -19.63
CA PHE A 136 -4.45 5.35 -20.82
C PHE A 136 -5.95 5.12 -20.87
N ASN A 137 -6.57 4.72 -19.77
CA ASN A 137 -8.00 4.46 -19.70
C ASN A 137 -8.81 5.68 -20.16
N VAL A 138 -8.56 6.84 -19.56
CA VAL A 138 -9.34 8.06 -19.84
C VAL A 138 -9.03 8.65 -21.22
N LEU A 139 -7.77 8.61 -21.67
CA LEU A 139 -7.39 9.22 -22.95
C LEU A 139 -7.82 8.39 -24.16
N TYR A 140 -7.86 7.07 -24.01
CA TYR A 140 -8.22 6.16 -25.11
C TYR A 140 -9.64 5.60 -25.00
N ASN A 141 -10.43 6.05 -23.96
CA ASN A 141 -11.82 5.62 -23.71
C ASN A 141 -11.93 4.08 -23.64
N LEU A 142 -11.07 3.46 -22.85
CA LEU A 142 -10.99 1.99 -22.78
C LEU A 142 -12.13 1.39 -21.95
N ASN A 143 -12.88 2.22 -21.21
CA ASN A 143 -14.00 1.81 -20.34
C ASN A 143 -13.60 0.78 -19.26
N LEU A 144 -12.36 0.86 -18.78
CA LEU A 144 -11.93 0.07 -17.64
C LEU A 144 -12.64 0.57 -16.38
N ASN A 145 -13.13 -0.35 -15.56
CA ASN A 145 -13.55 -0.03 -14.20
C ASN A 145 -12.34 0.11 -13.27
N THR A 146 -12.55 0.53 -12.03
CA THR A 146 -11.48 0.74 -11.06
C THR A 146 -10.66 -0.54 -10.79
N LEU A 147 -11.32 -1.70 -10.74
CA LEU A 147 -10.63 -2.99 -10.56
C LEU A 147 -9.75 -3.31 -11.79
N GLY A 148 -10.19 -2.97 -12.99
CA GLY A 148 -9.40 -3.09 -14.22
C GLY A 148 -8.16 -2.20 -14.19
N GLU A 149 -8.27 -0.93 -13.77
CA GLU A 149 -7.12 -0.03 -13.59
C GLU A 149 -6.14 -0.60 -12.56
N MET A 150 -6.63 -1.09 -11.42
CA MET A 150 -5.84 -1.73 -10.38
C MET A 150 -5.09 -2.97 -10.90
N ASN A 151 -5.77 -3.86 -11.63
CA ASN A 151 -5.16 -5.06 -12.18
C ASN A 151 -4.08 -4.74 -13.22
N ILE A 152 -4.33 -3.76 -14.10
CA ILE A 152 -3.33 -3.31 -15.09
C ILE A 152 -2.10 -2.72 -14.38
N ALA A 153 -2.31 -1.91 -13.35
CA ALA A 153 -1.22 -1.36 -12.55
C ALA A 153 -0.39 -2.47 -11.89
N TYR A 154 -1.04 -3.47 -11.30
CA TYR A 154 -0.39 -4.63 -10.69
C TYR A 154 0.44 -5.44 -11.71
N VAL A 155 -0.17 -5.85 -12.82
CA VAL A 155 0.54 -6.63 -13.86
C VAL A 155 1.67 -5.81 -14.48
N GLY A 156 1.47 -4.50 -14.67
CA GLY A 156 2.52 -3.60 -15.13
C GLY A 156 3.70 -3.53 -14.16
N GLU A 157 3.44 -3.44 -12.85
CA GLU A 157 4.48 -3.45 -11.82
C GLU A 157 5.24 -4.78 -11.78
N LEU A 158 4.56 -5.92 -11.94
CA LEU A 158 5.20 -7.25 -12.02
C LEU A 158 6.10 -7.44 -13.26
N ARG A 159 6.00 -6.59 -14.27
CA ARG A 159 6.94 -6.58 -15.43
C ARG A 159 8.31 -6.02 -15.08
N THR A 160 8.43 -5.39 -13.92
CA THR A 160 9.69 -4.88 -13.35
C THR A 160 10.37 -5.95 -12.50
N SER A 161 11.34 -5.55 -11.67
CA SER A 161 11.92 -6.39 -10.62
C SER A 161 11.11 -6.38 -9.32
N SER A 162 9.99 -5.66 -9.26
CA SER A 162 9.14 -5.57 -8.07
C SER A 162 8.53 -6.93 -7.70
N ARG A 163 8.33 -7.13 -6.41
CA ARG A 163 7.63 -8.28 -5.80
C ARG A 163 6.43 -7.81 -5.02
N CYS A 164 5.72 -6.78 -5.51
CA CYS A 164 4.56 -6.25 -4.82
C CYS A 164 3.44 -7.29 -4.69
N GLY A 165 2.67 -7.20 -3.61
CA GLY A 165 1.39 -7.87 -3.49
C GLY A 165 0.28 -7.10 -4.22
N ARG A 166 -0.93 -7.63 -4.23
CA ARG A 166 -2.10 -7.02 -4.89
C ARG A 166 -2.74 -5.90 -4.08
N LEU A 167 -2.37 -5.76 -2.82
CA LEU A 167 -2.87 -4.75 -1.91
C LEU A 167 -2.37 -3.34 -2.27
N ASP A 168 -1.19 -3.24 -2.85
CA ASP A 168 -0.54 -1.95 -3.10
C ASP A 168 -1.31 -1.06 -4.08
N GLN A 169 -1.89 -1.64 -5.12
CA GLN A 169 -2.65 -0.90 -6.13
C GLN A 169 -4.07 -0.52 -5.69
N ALA A 170 -4.47 -0.81 -4.44
CA ALA A 170 -5.75 -0.38 -3.87
C ALA A 170 -5.94 1.15 -3.83
N CYS A 171 -4.87 1.93 -3.97
CA CYS A 171 -4.94 3.37 -4.20
C CYS A 171 -5.84 3.76 -5.40
N ALA A 172 -6.09 2.84 -6.33
CA ALA A 172 -7.03 3.04 -7.44
C ALA A 172 -8.46 3.36 -6.96
N PHE A 173 -8.86 2.89 -5.79
CA PHE A 173 -10.21 3.08 -5.24
C PHE A 173 -10.41 4.44 -4.55
N GLY A 174 -9.39 5.30 -4.50
CA GLY A 174 -9.49 6.65 -3.95
C GLY A 174 -9.46 6.69 -2.43
N VAL A 175 -9.83 7.85 -1.87
CA VAL A 175 -9.75 8.15 -0.42
C VAL A 175 -11.02 7.63 0.28
N LYS A 176 -11.21 6.30 0.27
CA LYS A 176 -12.31 5.62 0.96
C LYS A 176 -11.83 4.29 1.50
N PRO A 177 -12.20 3.91 2.73
CA PRO A 177 -11.88 2.59 3.23
C PRO A 177 -12.64 1.50 2.46
N ASN A 178 -11.89 0.47 2.09
CA ASN A 178 -12.41 -0.68 1.37
C ASN A 178 -11.94 -1.96 2.08
N LEU A 179 -12.82 -2.94 2.16
CA LEU A 179 -12.45 -4.32 2.42
C LEU A 179 -12.00 -4.93 1.10
N MET A 180 -10.83 -5.54 1.10
CA MET A 180 -10.36 -6.41 0.02
C MET A 180 -10.27 -7.84 0.54
N THR A 181 -10.76 -8.79 -0.24
CA THR A 181 -10.59 -10.22 0.02
C THR A 181 -9.80 -10.87 -1.10
N PHE A 182 -8.97 -11.85 -0.73
CA PHE A 182 -8.03 -12.51 -1.62
C PHE A 182 -8.23 -14.02 -1.50
N ASP A 183 -8.89 -14.62 -2.48
CA ASP A 183 -9.14 -16.06 -2.54
C ASP A 183 -8.45 -16.65 -3.79
N GLY A 184 -7.21 -17.07 -3.61
CA GLY A 184 -6.38 -17.47 -4.74
C GLY A 184 -6.15 -16.30 -5.71
N ASP A 185 -6.62 -16.46 -6.95
CA ASP A 185 -6.53 -15.41 -7.98
C ASP A 185 -7.71 -14.42 -7.93
N GLU A 186 -8.75 -14.72 -7.19
CA GLU A 186 -9.93 -13.88 -7.08
C GLU A 186 -9.70 -12.76 -6.07
N ILE A 187 -10.12 -11.54 -6.47
CA ILE A 187 -10.12 -10.36 -5.61
C ILE A 187 -11.51 -9.76 -5.60
N GLU A 188 -12.05 -9.59 -4.42
CA GLU A 188 -13.26 -8.83 -4.20
C GLU A 188 -12.95 -7.53 -3.45
N VAL A 189 -13.54 -6.41 -3.88
CA VAL A 189 -13.37 -5.11 -3.24
C VAL A 189 -14.74 -4.54 -2.89
N ARG A 190 -14.94 -4.25 -1.62
CA ARG A 190 -16.18 -3.68 -1.09
C ARG A 190 -15.91 -2.44 -0.26
N SER A 191 -16.54 -1.31 -0.62
CA SER A 191 -16.44 -0.09 0.17
C SER A 191 -17.07 -0.26 1.55
N LEU A 192 -16.39 0.27 2.56
CA LEU A 192 -16.83 0.24 3.94
C LEU A 192 -17.52 1.54 4.33
N ASN A 193 -18.51 1.43 5.21
CA ASN A 193 -19.15 2.58 5.82
C ASN A 193 -18.44 2.92 7.14
N VAL A 194 -18.02 4.18 7.27
CA VAL A 194 -17.43 4.72 8.51
C VAL A 194 -18.37 5.76 9.06
N LYS A 195 -18.93 5.51 10.24
CA LYS A 195 -19.99 6.34 10.82
C LYS A 195 -19.50 7.68 11.34
N LYS A 196 -18.24 7.74 11.82
CA LYS A 196 -17.63 8.96 12.37
C LYS A 196 -16.25 9.17 11.74
N HIS A 197 -15.82 10.42 11.70
CA HIS A 197 -14.45 10.74 11.32
C HIS A 197 -13.46 10.07 12.28
N LEU A 198 -12.41 9.47 11.71
CA LEU A 198 -11.32 8.81 12.42
C LEU A 198 -10.04 9.62 12.22
N TYR A 199 -9.38 10.00 13.31
CA TYR A 199 -8.22 10.88 13.29
C TYR A 199 -6.93 10.06 13.23
N TRP A 200 -6.54 9.67 12.02
CA TRP A 200 -5.34 8.88 11.78
C TRP A 200 -4.09 9.75 11.79
N VAL A 201 -3.01 9.21 12.34
CA VAL A 201 -1.66 9.73 12.20
C VAL A 201 -0.78 8.62 11.65
N PHE A 202 -0.07 8.91 10.58
CA PHE A 202 0.92 8.02 10.00
C PHE A 202 2.29 8.69 10.13
N ALA A 203 3.30 7.95 10.57
CA ALA A 203 4.66 8.45 10.67
C ALA A 203 5.67 7.44 10.11
N ASP A 204 6.57 7.91 9.26
CA ASP A 204 7.76 7.19 8.84
C ASP A 204 8.80 7.29 9.97
N LEU A 205 9.28 6.15 10.45
CA LEU A 205 10.26 6.06 11.53
C LEU A 205 11.70 6.32 11.06
N CYS A 206 11.88 6.67 9.78
CA CYS A 206 13.17 6.97 9.17
C CYS A 206 14.21 5.87 9.44
N ALA A 207 13.79 4.61 9.36
CA ALA A 207 14.66 3.46 9.55
C ALA A 207 14.73 2.62 8.27
N GLU A 208 15.88 2.02 8.06
CA GLU A 208 16.05 1.08 6.96
C GLU A 208 15.20 -0.18 7.20
N LYS A 209 14.59 -0.67 6.14
CA LYS A 209 13.72 -1.84 6.15
C LYS A 209 13.94 -2.66 4.89
N ASP A 210 14.26 -3.93 5.07
CA ASP A 210 14.43 -4.88 3.96
C ASP A 210 13.13 -5.64 3.68
N THR A 211 12.23 -5.00 2.93
CA THR A 211 10.94 -5.60 2.52
C THR A 211 11.13 -6.90 1.73
N ILE A 212 12.20 -7.00 0.90
CA ILE A 212 12.46 -8.21 0.11
C ILE A 212 12.80 -9.37 1.02
N LYS A 213 13.65 -9.13 2.02
CA LYS A 213 14.04 -10.11 3.02
C LYS A 213 12.84 -10.58 3.84
N ILE A 214 12.01 -9.63 4.34
CA ILE A 214 10.80 -9.92 5.10
C ILE A 214 9.89 -10.84 4.28
N LEU A 215 9.52 -10.45 3.07
CA LEU A 215 8.63 -11.24 2.22
C LEU A 215 9.25 -12.61 1.88
N SER A 216 10.55 -12.67 1.62
CA SER A 216 11.24 -13.94 1.35
C SER A 216 11.22 -14.89 2.54
N ASP A 217 11.34 -14.37 3.77
CA ASP A 217 11.34 -15.21 4.98
C ASP A 217 9.93 -15.72 5.28
N LEU A 218 8.91 -14.84 5.27
CA LEU A 218 7.52 -15.21 5.53
C LEU A 218 6.98 -16.22 4.51
N ASN A 219 7.30 -16.05 3.24
CA ASN A 219 6.86 -16.99 2.20
C ASN A 219 7.39 -18.43 2.35
N LYS A 220 8.40 -18.67 3.21
CA LYS A 220 8.92 -20.04 3.45
C LYS A 220 7.91 -20.95 4.14
N ALA A 221 6.99 -20.38 4.91
CA ALA A 221 5.92 -21.13 5.57
C ALA A 221 4.81 -21.59 4.62
N TYR A 222 4.77 -21.04 3.39
CA TYR A 222 3.71 -21.28 2.42
C TYR A 222 4.17 -22.14 1.25
N PRO A 223 3.28 -22.98 0.65
CA PRO A 223 1.87 -23.19 1.03
C PRO A 223 1.64 -24.23 2.14
N PHE A 224 2.67 -24.93 2.60
CA PHE A 224 2.55 -26.05 3.55
C PHE A 224 3.48 -25.82 4.76
N PRO A 225 2.92 -25.45 5.93
CA PRO A 225 3.71 -25.23 7.13
C PRO A 225 4.25 -26.53 7.71
N ASN A 226 5.56 -26.57 8.03
CA ASN A 226 6.26 -27.75 8.54
C ASN A 226 6.53 -27.66 10.05
N THR A 227 6.61 -26.45 10.60
CA THR A 227 6.93 -26.20 12.01
C THR A 227 5.76 -25.59 12.75
N ASP A 228 5.80 -25.57 14.09
CA ASP A 228 4.78 -24.91 14.92
C ASP A 228 4.80 -23.37 14.69
N ALA A 229 5.98 -22.79 14.47
CA ALA A 229 6.10 -21.36 14.16
C ALA A 229 5.43 -21.02 12.81
N GLU A 230 5.65 -21.83 11.77
CA GLU A 230 4.99 -21.66 10.46
C GLU A 230 3.47 -21.85 10.56
N ARG A 231 3.00 -22.79 11.36
CA ARG A 231 1.56 -22.94 11.64
C ARG A 231 0.97 -21.74 12.37
N ALA A 232 1.72 -21.18 13.32
CA ALA A 232 1.30 -19.97 14.04
C ALA A 232 1.21 -18.75 13.11
N GLU A 233 2.12 -18.60 12.14
CA GLU A 233 2.03 -17.59 11.09
C GLU A 233 0.78 -17.77 10.22
N HIS A 234 0.48 -19.01 9.77
CA HIS A 234 -0.74 -19.32 9.02
C HIS A 234 -2.01 -18.98 9.78
N GLU A 235 -2.07 -19.28 11.09
CA GLU A 235 -3.21 -18.90 11.93
C GLU A 235 -3.35 -17.37 12.04
N ALA A 236 -2.22 -16.67 12.25
CA ALA A 236 -2.22 -15.22 12.41
C ALA A 236 -2.66 -14.49 11.14
N LEU A 237 -2.11 -14.86 9.97
CA LEU A 237 -2.47 -14.28 8.69
C LEU A 237 -3.79 -14.82 8.10
N GLY A 238 -4.34 -15.89 8.67
CA GLY A 238 -5.59 -16.53 8.26
C GLY A 238 -6.73 -16.22 9.21
N GLU A 239 -7.10 -17.20 10.05
CA GLU A 239 -8.31 -17.17 10.87
C GLU A 239 -8.32 -16.01 11.87
N GLN A 240 -7.19 -15.72 12.51
CA GLN A 240 -7.11 -14.62 13.48
C GLN A 240 -7.18 -13.25 12.80
N ASN A 241 -6.59 -13.11 11.61
CA ASN A 241 -6.78 -11.89 10.82
C ASN A 241 -8.24 -11.68 10.41
N LEU A 242 -8.96 -12.74 10.00
CA LEU A 242 -10.38 -12.64 9.65
C LEU A 242 -11.23 -12.15 10.82
N ASP A 243 -10.98 -12.63 12.06
CA ASP A 243 -11.62 -12.12 13.28
C ASP A 243 -11.34 -10.63 13.48
N ILE A 244 -10.06 -10.22 13.37
CA ILE A 244 -9.66 -8.81 13.50
C ILE A 244 -10.38 -7.95 12.45
N ILE A 245 -10.44 -8.39 11.20
CA ILE A 245 -11.11 -7.68 10.10
C ILE A 245 -12.61 -7.51 10.39
N GLU A 246 -13.30 -8.57 10.82
CA GLU A 246 -14.72 -8.52 11.13
C GLU A 246 -15.01 -7.51 12.26
N ARG A 247 -14.22 -7.55 13.34
CA ARG A 247 -14.33 -6.62 14.47
C ARG A 247 -14.01 -5.19 14.05
N ALA A 248 -12.97 -4.96 13.23
CA ALA A 248 -12.63 -3.65 12.71
C ALA A 248 -13.78 -3.04 11.88
N ILE A 249 -14.39 -3.82 10.96
CA ILE A 249 -15.54 -3.39 10.17
C ILE A 249 -16.69 -2.96 11.08
N LYS A 250 -16.98 -3.74 12.12
CA LYS A 250 -18.04 -3.43 13.09
C LYS A 250 -17.75 -2.13 13.83
N PHE A 251 -16.54 -1.94 14.38
CA PHE A 251 -16.18 -0.74 15.12
C PHE A 251 -16.19 0.52 14.23
N MET A 252 -15.75 0.40 12.97
CA MET A 252 -15.85 1.49 12.00
C MET A 252 -17.32 1.85 11.69
N ALA A 253 -18.18 0.85 11.51
CA ALA A 253 -19.61 1.04 11.25
C ALA A 253 -20.37 1.63 12.46
N ASP A 254 -19.97 1.27 13.67
CA ASP A 254 -20.53 1.79 14.94
C ASP A 254 -19.95 3.19 15.29
N GLY A 255 -18.80 3.55 14.72
CA GLY A 255 -18.07 4.77 15.02
C GLY A 255 -17.37 4.72 16.41
N ASP A 256 -16.96 3.51 16.82
CA ASP A 256 -16.24 3.26 18.07
C ASP A 256 -14.73 3.32 17.85
N ALA A 257 -14.20 4.55 17.85
CA ALA A 257 -12.77 4.80 17.63
C ALA A 257 -11.90 4.20 18.74
N GLU A 258 -12.38 4.16 19.99
CA GLU A 258 -11.63 3.61 21.11
C GLU A 258 -11.46 2.10 20.98
N ALA A 259 -12.53 1.36 20.66
CA ALA A 259 -12.46 -0.06 20.42
C ALA A 259 -11.59 -0.40 19.19
N LEU A 260 -11.65 0.43 18.14
CA LEU A 260 -10.82 0.28 16.94
C LEU A 260 -9.32 0.48 17.26
N GLY A 261 -8.98 1.51 18.08
CA GLY A 261 -7.58 1.74 18.49
C GLY A 261 -7.04 0.60 19.37
N ARG A 262 -7.84 0.08 20.30
CA ARG A 262 -7.46 -1.12 21.07
C ARG A 262 -7.26 -2.34 20.17
N LEU A 263 -8.08 -2.49 19.13
CA LEU A 263 -7.92 -3.58 18.16
C LEU A 263 -6.62 -3.44 17.34
N MET A 264 -6.18 -2.21 17.04
CA MET A 264 -4.87 -2.00 16.40
C MET A 264 -3.73 -2.50 17.29
N THR A 265 -3.76 -2.21 18.58
CA THR A 265 -2.76 -2.70 19.55
C THR A 265 -2.79 -4.23 19.68
N GLU A 266 -4.00 -4.84 19.65
CA GLU A 266 -4.16 -6.29 19.66
C GLU A 266 -3.59 -6.93 18.39
N ALA A 267 -3.84 -6.33 17.21
CA ALA A 267 -3.31 -6.80 15.94
C ALA A 267 -1.78 -6.73 15.89
N GLU A 268 -1.18 -5.67 16.44
CA GLU A 268 0.28 -5.57 16.56
C GLU A 268 0.84 -6.66 17.47
N ALA A 269 0.25 -6.85 18.65
CA ALA A 269 0.69 -7.89 19.57
C ALA A 269 0.57 -9.30 18.97
N LEU A 270 -0.46 -9.57 18.18
CA LEU A 270 -0.60 -10.82 17.45
C LEU A 270 0.50 -10.99 16.40
N PHE A 271 0.78 -9.93 15.64
CA PHE A 271 1.85 -9.92 14.64
C PHE A 271 3.21 -10.18 15.27
N ASP A 272 3.54 -9.48 16.34
CA ASP A 272 4.79 -9.64 17.08
C ASP A 272 4.96 -11.06 17.65
N ALA A 273 3.89 -11.65 18.14
CA ALA A 273 3.95 -12.99 18.74
C ALA A 273 4.09 -14.12 17.71
N LYS A 274 3.48 -13.99 16.54
CA LYS A 274 3.32 -15.10 15.60
C LYS A 274 3.97 -14.91 14.23
N VAL A 275 4.07 -13.67 13.75
CA VAL A 275 4.62 -13.38 12.42
C VAL A 275 6.04 -12.84 12.50
N ALA A 276 6.31 -11.90 13.40
CA ALA A 276 7.63 -11.30 13.54
C ALA A 276 8.77 -12.31 13.81
N PRO A 277 8.56 -13.41 14.56
CA PRO A 277 9.61 -14.43 14.75
C PRO A 277 10.09 -15.12 13.48
N MET A 278 9.32 -15.03 12.38
CA MET A 278 9.65 -15.66 11.10
C MET A 278 10.77 -14.93 10.35
N SER A 279 11.05 -13.65 10.67
CA SER A 279 12.13 -12.91 10.04
C SER A 279 12.84 -11.96 11.02
N PRO A 280 14.18 -12.04 11.13
CA PRO A 280 14.93 -11.04 11.92
C PRO A 280 14.77 -9.60 11.44
N ALA A 281 14.39 -9.39 10.17
CA ALA A 281 14.14 -8.07 9.59
C ALA A 281 12.79 -7.46 10.07
N LEU A 282 11.98 -8.23 10.81
CA LEU A 282 10.76 -7.76 11.48
C LEU A 282 11.02 -7.27 12.91
N TRP A 283 12.24 -7.35 13.42
CA TRP A 283 12.57 -6.71 14.69
C TRP A 283 12.36 -5.19 14.56
N ALA A 284 11.52 -4.64 15.42
CA ALA A 284 11.00 -3.28 15.31
C ALA A 284 11.18 -2.44 16.60
N PRO A 285 12.42 -2.21 17.08
CA PRO A 285 12.64 -1.48 18.33
C PRO A 285 12.17 -0.03 18.30
N LYS A 286 12.27 0.66 17.15
CA LYS A 286 11.76 2.03 17.02
C LYS A 286 10.23 2.08 17.04
N LEU A 287 9.57 1.16 16.32
CA LEU A 287 8.13 1.02 16.33
C LEU A 287 7.63 0.79 17.75
N HIS A 288 8.20 -0.17 18.46
CA HIS A 288 7.82 -0.49 19.84
C HIS A 288 8.10 0.69 20.79
N ALA A 289 9.21 1.42 20.62
CA ALA A 289 9.49 2.60 21.42
C ALA A 289 8.39 3.68 21.25
N VAL A 290 7.92 3.91 20.03
CA VAL A 290 6.81 4.85 19.75
C VAL A 290 5.50 4.33 20.34
N LEU A 291 5.15 3.07 20.15
CA LEU A 291 3.90 2.49 20.67
C LEU A 291 3.85 2.44 22.22
N GLN A 292 5.01 2.33 22.87
CA GLN A 292 5.14 2.30 24.33
C GLN A 292 5.35 3.68 24.96
N ASP A 293 5.54 4.73 24.15
CA ASP A 293 5.75 6.09 24.66
C ASP A 293 4.51 6.60 25.41
N PRO A 294 4.64 7.04 26.67
CA PRO A 294 3.51 7.50 27.47
C PRO A 294 2.74 8.68 26.86
N THR A 295 3.44 9.58 26.14
CA THR A 295 2.81 10.71 25.45
C THR A 295 1.95 10.22 24.30
N VAL A 296 2.49 9.32 23.46
CA VAL A 296 1.75 8.69 22.36
C VAL A 296 0.51 7.96 22.89
N GLN A 297 0.65 7.17 23.95
CA GLN A 297 -0.47 6.44 24.56
C GLN A 297 -1.54 7.38 25.15
N SER A 298 -1.15 8.53 25.67
CA SER A 298 -2.10 9.51 26.21
C SER A 298 -2.93 10.20 25.14
N LEU A 299 -2.35 10.39 23.93
CA LEU A 299 -2.95 11.12 22.81
C LEU A 299 -3.70 10.22 21.82
N SER A 300 -3.42 8.90 21.83
CA SER A 300 -4.03 7.93 20.90
C SER A 300 -4.91 6.91 21.62
N TRP A 301 -5.78 6.24 20.87
CA TRP A 301 -6.52 5.05 21.28
C TRP A 301 -5.72 3.76 21.10
N GLY A 302 -4.70 3.80 20.25
CA GLY A 302 -3.82 2.69 19.91
C GLY A 302 -3.11 2.90 18.60
N GLY A 303 -2.26 1.94 18.22
CA GLY A 303 -1.48 1.99 17.01
C GLY A 303 -0.84 0.66 16.65
N LYS A 304 -0.24 0.59 15.46
CA LYS A 304 0.45 -0.58 14.95
C LYS A 304 1.42 -0.24 13.82
N GLY A 305 2.29 -1.17 13.45
CA GLY A 305 3.12 -1.08 12.25
C GLY A 305 2.30 -1.08 10.95
N VAL A 306 2.94 -0.73 9.84
CA VAL A 306 2.30 -0.56 8.54
C VAL A 306 3.06 -1.28 7.42
N GLY A 307 2.33 -1.81 6.47
CA GLY A 307 2.85 -2.46 5.26
C GLY A 307 3.59 -3.73 5.59
N SER A 308 4.87 -3.86 5.23
CA SER A 308 5.64 -5.06 5.59
C SER A 308 6.08 -5.09 7.06
N HIS A 309 5.64 -4.17 7.91
CA HIS A 309 6.05 -4.01 9.31
C HIS A 309 7.57 -3.73 9.48
N GLY A 310 8.17 -4.15 10.61
CA GLY A 310 9.52 -3.72 11.00
C GLY A 310 9.54 -2.25 11.42
N ASP A 311 10.71 -1.65 11.48
CA ASP A 311 10.91 -0.24 11.88
C ASP A 311 10.55 0.79 10.78
N GLY A 312 9.75 0.40 9.76
CA GLY A 312 9.45 1.29 8.63
C GLY A 312 8.55 2.46 9.00
N SER A 313 7.37 2.16 9.48
CA SER A 313 6.34 3.19 9.73
C SER A 313 5.34 2.74 10.79
N VAL A 314 4.73 3.71 11.46
CA VAL A 314 3.67 3.52 12.45
C VAL A 314 2.39 4.21 12.01
N GLN A 315 1.25 3.60 12.29
CA GLN A 315 -0.06 4.25 12.24
C GLN A 315 -0.68 4.28 13.64
N LEU A 316 -1.26 5.42 13.98
CA LEU A 316 -1.87 5.69 15.26
C LEU A 316 -3.28 6.24 15.04
N LEU A 317 -4.21 5.91 15.94
CA LEU A 317 -5.55 6.46 15.95
C LEU A 317 -5.66 7.46 17.11
N ALA A 318 -5.57 8.75 16.80
CA ALA A 318 -5.70 9.81 17.78
C ALA A 318 -7.14 9.89 18.32
N ARG A 319 -7.29 10.42 19.54
CA ARG A 319 -8.60 10.46 20.24
C ARG A 319 -9.57 11.47 19.62
N ASN A 320 -9.05 12.57 19.07
CA ASN A 320 -9.81 13.62 18.39
C ASN A 320 -8.87 14.51 17.58
N GLU A 321 -9.39 15.55 16.92
CA GLU A 321 -8.62 16.46 16.07
C GLU A 321 -7.49 17.19 16.83
N GLU A 322 -7.74 17.60 18.08
CA GLU A 322 -6.73 18.28 18.88
C GLU A 322 -5.55 17.35 19.21
N THR A 323 -5.85 16.14 19.69
CA THR A 323 -4.82 15.14 19.99
C THR A 323 -4.12 14.63 18.75
N GLN A 324 -4.77 14.64 17.57
CA GLN A 324 -4.11 14.34 16.29
C GLN A 324 -3.00 15.35 15.99
N LYS A 325 -3.29 16.64 16.14
CA LYS A 325 -2.28 17.71 15.94
C LYS A 325 -1.15 17.61 16.95
N GLN A 326 -1.49 17.42 18.23
CA GLN A 326 -0.49 17.26 19.30
C GLN A 326 0.42 16.05 19.07
N LEU A 327 -0.15 14.92 18.64
CA LEU A 327 0.57 13.71 18.34
C LEU A 327 1.50 13.90 17.12
N ALA A 328 1.02 14.59 16.09
CA ALA A 328 1.78 14.95 14.93
C ALA A 328 2.99 15.85 15.29
N ASP A 329 2.77 16.90 16.05
CA ASP A 329 3.82 17.82 16.48
C ASP A 329 4.86 17.10 17.36
N TYR A 330 4.40 16.25 18.27
CA TYR A 330 5.27 15.47 19.14
C TYR A 330 6.17 14.51 18.34
N LEU A 331 5.61 13.73 17.42
CA LEU A 331 6.37 12.80 16.60
C LEU A 331 7.37 13.51 15.69
N ASN A 332 7.01 14.65 15.09
CA ASN A 332 7.93 15.48 14.30
C ASN A 332 9.16 15.92 15.12
N GLN A 333 8.98 16.29 16.38
CA GLN A 333 10.07 16.66 17.29
C GLN A 333 10.99 15.46 17.61
N GLN A 334 10.50 14.23 17.52
CA GLN A 334 11.27 13.01 17.70
C GLN A 334 12.03 12.58 16.42
N GLY A 335 11.95 13.33 15.34
CA GLY A 335 12.66 13.07 14.08
C GLY A 335 11.97 12.05 13.17
N THR A 336 10.67 11.82 13.34
CA THR A 336 9.86 11.06 12.38
C THR A 336 9.41 11.96 11.23
N MET A 337 9.19 11.38 10.05
CA MET A 337 8.56 12.09 8.92
C MET A 337 7.07 11.81 8.91
N LEU A 338 6.27 12.84 9.13
CA LEU A 338 4.82 12.71 9.22
C LEU A 338 4.10 12.82 7.89
N THR A 339 3.04 12.02 7.79
CA THR A 339 1.96 12.18 6.81
C THR A 339 0.63 12.15 7.59
N LEU A 340 -0.13 13.22 7.55
CA LEU A 340 -1.44 13.34 8.21
C LEU A 340 -2.55 12.82 7.30
#